data_8c06209b4b880365d867009c2ba9deeb
#
_entry.id   8c06209b4b880365d867009c2ba9deeb
#
_cell.length_a   1.000
_cell.length_b   1.000
_cell.length_c   1.000
_cell.angle_alpha   90.00
_cell.angle_beta   90.00
_cell.angle_gamma   90.00
#
_symmetry.space_group_name_H-M   'P 1'
#
loop_
_entity.id
_entity.type
_entity.pdbx_description
1 polymer ?
#
loop_
_entity_poly.entity_id
_entity_poly.type
_entity_poly.pdbx_seq_one_letter_code
_entity_poly.pdbx_strand_id
1 'polypeptide(L)'
;MARDRPPLLVVDVAASGRDDPAFQAVLDALSERVVATAALVGLDAVRVPAAETGPEALLAALADSDAVVLTGGEDVDPARYGGDDAHEGRGRTFPDADAAQVALVLEAVRTRTPLVGLCRGMQLVNVALGGDLVQHLTGHVRPGDPRRSMVDHDVALDPDSDTARVLGTTDPVVRSSHHQAVARPGTGLRVVGRAPDGTAEALEHESAPLWCVQWHPEDEGARGDGLAALLRAARDATRGPGRA
;
A
#
# COMPACT_ATOMS: atom_id res chain seq x y z
N MET A 1 11.88 -29.41 -0.89
CA MET A 1 10.42 -29.59 -0.88
C MET A 1 9.82 -28.28 -1.39
N ALA A 2 9.00 -28.30 -2.43
CA ALA A 2 8.28 -27.10 -2.87
C ALA A 2 7.38 -26.64 -1.73
N ARG A 3 7.36 -25.34 -1.43
CA ARG A 3 6.44 -24.77 -0.44
C ARG A 3 5.02 -24.94 -0.98
N ASP A 4 4.09 -25.42 -0.15
CA ASP A 4 2.69 -25.64 -0.56
C ASP A 4 1.96 -24.34 -0.91
N ARG A 5 2.43 -23.20 -0.36
CA ARG A 5 1.88 -21.86 -0.56
C ARG A 5 2.99 -20.86 -0.89
N PRO A 6 2.77 -19.95 -1.87
CA PRO A 6 3.71 -18.88 -2.14
C PRO A 6 3.88 -17.96 -0.91
N PRO A 7 5.12 -17.63 -0.51
CA PRO A 7 5.37 -16.70 0.59
C PRO A 7 5.02 -15.27 0.21
N LEU A 8 4.33 -14.59 1.11
CA LEU A 8 3.95 -13.17 1.01
C LEU A 8 4.65 -12.39 2.12
N LEU A 9 5.40 -11.36 1.75
CA LEU A 9 5.94 -10.39 2.70
C LEU A 9 4.92 -9.28 2.94
N VAL A 10 4.50 -9.08 4.19
CA VAL A 10 3.64 -7.95 4.59
C VAL A 10 4.48 -6.98 5.39
N VAL A 11 4.66 -5.77 4.88
CA VAL A 11 5.58 -4.78 5.45
C VAL A 11 4.81 -3.63 6.06
N ASP A 12 4.89 -3.53 7.38
CA ASP A 12 4.40 -2.39 8.14
C ASP A 12 5.47 -1.30 8.26
N VAL A 13 5.05 -0.11 8.68
CA VAL A 13 5.96 1.00 8.98
C VAL A 13 6.82 0.66 10.20
N ALA A 14 6.19 0.36 11.33
CA ALA A 14 6.85 0.04 12.60
C ALA A 14 5.96 -0.84 13.47
N ALA A 15 6.56 -1.67 14.32
CA ALA A 15 5.84 -2.47 15.31
C ALA A 15 5.50 -1.67 16.58
N SER A 16 6.25 -0.59 16.84
CA SER A 16 6.18 0.17 18.09
C SER A 16 6.54 1.64 17.91
N GLY A 17 6.62 2.36 19.02
CA GLY A 17 7.09 3.75 19.01
C GLY A 17 6.02 4.79 18.71
N ARG A 18 4.74 4.44 18.62
CA ARG A 18 3.62 5.36 18.47
C ARG A 18 3.14 5.87 19.83
N ASP A 19 2.82 7.18 19.88
CA ASP A 19 2.33 7.82 21.11
C ASP A 19 0.83 7.56 21.33
N ASP A 20 0.08 7.26 20.26
CA ASP A 20 -1.35 6.93 20.33
C ASP A 20 -1.59 5.41 20.24
N PRO A 21 -1.95 4.77 21.37
CA PRO A 21 -2.27 3.34 21.40
C PRO A 21 -3.50 2.97 20.56
N ALA A 22 -4.44 3.90 20.37
CA ALA A 22 -5.63 3.65 19.57
C ALA A 22 -5.26 3.58 18.07
N PHE A 23 -4.37 4.45 17.63
CA PHE A 23 -3.84 4.40 16.26
C PHE A 23 -3.02 3.14 16.00
N GLN A 24 -2.14 2.76 16.95
CA GLN A 24 -1.41 1.49 16.87
C GLN A 24 -2.37 0.30 16.72
N ALA A 25 -3.42 0.23 17.54
CA ALA A 25 -4.39 -0.87 17.48
C ALA A 25 -5.15 -0.91 16.14
N VAL A 26 -5.44 0.24 15.54
CA VAL A 26 -6.07 0.30 14.20
C VAL A 26 -5.12 -0.28 13.15
N LEU A 27 -3.87 0.16 13.12
CA LEU A 27 -2.88 -0.35 12.15
C LEU A 27 -2.63 -1.85 12.32
N ASP A 28 -2.54 -2.33 13.56
CA ASP A 28 -2.38 -3.76 13.83
C ASP A 28 -3.57 -4.56 13.31
N ALA A 29 -4.80 -4.11 13.56
CA ALA A 29 -6.00 -4.77 13.08
C ALA A 29 -6.07 -4.82 11.55
N LEU A 30 -5.70 -3.74 10.85
CA LEU A 30 -5.63 -3.69 9.39
C LEU A 30 -4.59 -4.69 8.85
N SER A 31 -3.38 -4.71 9.42
CA SER A 31 -2.31 -5.62 9.00
C SER A 31 -2.64 -7.10 9.29
N GLU A 32 -3.27 -7.38 10.44
CA GLU A 32 -3.75 -8.73 10.77
C GLU A 32 -4.80 -9.22 9.77
N ARG A 33 -5.65 -8.31 9.27
CA ARG A 33 -6.60 -8.66 8.21
C ARG A 33 -5.93 -8.97 6.87
N VAL A 34 -4.85 -8.26 6.53
CA VAL A 34 -4.05 -8.62 5.34
C VAL A 34 -3.51 -10.03 5.48
N VAL A 35 -2.91 -10.38 6.64
CA VAL A 35 -2.38 -11.73 6.91
C VAL A 35 -3.47 -12.79 6.87
N ALA A 36 -4.60 -12.53 7.53
CA ALA A 36 -5.73 -13.47 7.55
C ALA A 36 -6.30 -13.70 6.13
N THR A 37 -6.46 -12.63 5.35
CA THR A 37 -6.97 -12.72 3.96
C THR A 37 -5.97 -13.43 3.06
N ALA A 38 -4.67 -13.20 3.24
CA ALA A 38 -3.61 -13.91 2.51
C ALA A 38 -3.72 -15.43 2.70
N ALA A 39 -3.94 -15.89 3.94
CA ALA A 39 -4.13 -17.30 4.24
C ALA A 39 -5.38 -17.89 3.53
N LEU A 40 -6.48 -17.12 3.45
CA LEU A 40 -7.70 -17.53 2.77
C LEU A 40 -7.51 -17.66 1.26
N VAL A 41 -6.65 -16.84 0.64
CA VAL A 41 -6.37 -16.92 -0.80
C VAL A 41 -5.18 -17.83 -1.12
N GLY A 42 -4.64 -18.54 -0.14
CA GLY A 42 -3.58 -19.54 -0.35
C GLY A 42 -2.17 -18.97 -0.42
N LEU A 43 -1.91 -17.85 0.21
CA LEU A 43 -0.58 -17.28 0.46
C LEU A 43 -0.13 -17.59 1.88
N ASP A 44 1.21 -17.68 2.08
CA ASP A 44 1.84 -17.82 3.40
C ASP A 44 2.48 -16.49 3.79
N ALA A 45 1.78 -15.72 4.64
CA ALA A 45 2.13 -14.34 4.94
C ALA A 45 3.04 -14.22 6.17
N VAL A 46 4.13 -13.46 6.03
CA VAL A 46 5.00 -13.05 7.14
C VAL A 46 4.96 -11.53 7.27
N ARG A 47 4.59 -11.03 8.45
CA ARG A 47 4.53 -9.61 8.78
C ARG A 47 5.88 -9.14 9.32
N VAL A 48 6.41 -8.03 8.77
CA VAL A 48 7.72 -7.47 9.10
C VAL A 48 7.63 -5.94 9.26
N PRO A 49 8.06 -5.37 10.40
CA PRO A 49 8.08 -3.92 10.60
C PRO A 49 9.37 -3.31 10.02
N ALA A 50 9.25 -2.35 9.09
CA ALA A 50 10.38 -1.81 8.35
C ALA A 50 11.36 -1.01 9.23
N ALA A 51 10.85 -0.23 10.20
CA ALA A 51 11.69 0.62 11.06
C ALA A 51 12.66 -0.20 11.91
N GLU A 52 12.20 -1.31 12.46
CA GLU A 52 13.00 -2.17 13.33
C GLU A 52 13.88 -3.16 12.54
N THR A 53 13.47 -3.47 11.31
CA THR A 53 14.16 -4.47 10.47
C THR A 53 15.34 -3.86 9.71
N GLY A 54 15.17 -2.66 9.19
CA GLY A 54 16.16 -2.00 8.35
C GLY A 54 16.25 -2.55 6.91
N PRO A 55 16.99 -1.83 6.02
CA PRO A 55 16.93 -2.10 4.59
C PRO A 55 17.52 -3.45 4.17
N GLU A 56 18.67 -3.86 4.74
CA GLU A 56 19.33 -5.10 4.34
C GLU A 56 18.50 -6.35 4.67
N ALA A 57 17.96 -6.41 5.89
CA ALA A 57 17.15 -7.54 6.31
C ALA A 57 15.79 -7.56 5.60
N LEU A 58 15.24 -6.37 5.27
CA LEU A 58 14.00 -6.26 4.51
C LEU A 58 14.17 -6.73 3.06
N LEU A 59 15.30 -6.41 2.42
CA LEU A 59 15.64 -6.93 1.09
C LEU A 59 15.88 -8.44 1.10
N ALA A 60 16.50 -8.98 2.15
CA ALA A 60 16.64 -10.43 2.31
C ALA A 60 15.27 -11.11 2.45
N ALA A 61 14.36 -10.53 3.25
CA ALA A 61 12.99 -11.03 3.38
C ALA A 61 12.22 -10.98 2.05
N LEU A 62 12.43 -9.92 1.24
CA LEU A 62 11.84 -9.83 -0.10
C LEU A 62 12.38 -10.94 -1.03
N ALA A 63 13.69 -11.23 -0.97
CA ALA A 63 14.29 -12.29 -1.79
C ALA A 63 13.75 -13.69 -1.46
N ASP A 64 13.31 -13.91 -0.24
CA ASP A 64 12.68 -15.16 0.22
C ASP A 64 11.17 -15.20 -0.01
N SER A 65 10.59 -14.15 -0.61
CA SER A 65 9.16 -13.98 -0.84
C SER A 65 8.81 -13.93 -2.33
N ASP A 66 7.62 -14.40 -2.67
CA ASP A 66 7.10 -14.39 -4.04
C ASP A 66 6.27 -13.15 -4.37
N ALA A 67 5.74 -12.49 -3.35
CA ALA A 67 4.99 -11.24 -3.47
C ALA A 67 5.16 -10.38 -2.21
N VAL A 68 4.82 -9.09 -2.28
CA VAL A 68 4.90 -8.15 -1.17
C VAL A 68 3.66 -7.26 -1.07
N VAL A 69 3.27 -6.94 0.16
CA VAL A 69 2.26 -5.91 0.49
C VAL A 69 2.94 -4.83 1.33
N LEU A 70 2.79 -3.57 0.94
CA LEU A 70 3.07 -2.41 1.79
C LEU A 70 1.76 -1.92 2.38
N THR A 71 1.68 -1.87 3.71
CA THR A 71 0.46 -1.48 4.43
C THR A 71 0.33 0.04 4.60
N GLY A 72 -0.80 0.47 5.16
CA GLY A 72 -1.03 1.83 5.62
C GLY A 72 -0.12 2.23 6.79
N GLY A 73 -0.20 3.48 7.20
CA GLY A 73 0.59 4.00 8.33
C GLY A 73 0.67 5.52 8.34
N GLU A 74 1.70 6.03 8.97
CA GLU A 74 2.00 7.43 9.14
C GLU A 74 2.42 8.11 7.83
N ASP A 75 2.59 9.44 7.88
CA ASP A 75 3.04 10.23 6.74
C ASP A 75 4.39 9.75 6.21
N VAL A 76 4.57 9.83 4.90
CA VAL A 76 5.89 9.70 4.28
C VAL A 76 6.70 10.95 4.58
N ASP A 77 7.97 10.79 4.96
CA ASP A 77 8.88 11.89 5.28
C ASP A 77 8.97 12.89 4.10
N PRO A 78 8.63 14.17 4.31
CA PRO A 78 8.71 15.22 3.29
C PRO A 78 10.07 15.32 2.58
N ALA A 79 11.16 15.01 3.26
CA ALA A 79 12.51 15.01 2.69
C ALA A 79 12.66 14.02 1.51
N ARG A 80 11.79 13.00 1.43
CA ARG A 80 11.83 11.97 0.38
C ARG A 80 11.30 12.44 -0.97
N TYR A 81 10.43 13.46 -0.99
CA TYR A 81 9.80 13.96 -2.22
C TYR A 81 9.90 15.49 -2.39
N GLY A 82 10.78 16.14 -1.59
CA GLY A 82 10.97 17.58 -1.66
C GLY A 82 9.80 18.40 -1.11
N GLY A 83 9.03 17.82 -0.20
CA GLY A 83 7.92 18.48 0.48
C GLY A 83 8.39 19.46 1.56
N ASP A 84 7.45 20.31 2.01
CA ASP A 84 7.68 21.25 3.12
C ASP A 84 7.52 20.52 4.46
N ASP A 85 8.53 20.59 5.31
CA ASP A 85 8.51 20.00 6.65
C ASP A 85 7.57 20.74 7.63
N ALA A 86 7.14 21.95 7.28
CA ALA A 86 6.22 22.77 8.08
C ALA A 86 4.77 22.81 7.54
N HIS A 87 4.37 21.86 6.68
CA HIS A 87 3.05 21.85 6.08
C HIS A 87 1.92 21.63 7.11
N GLU A 88 0.72 22.11 6.78
CA GLU A 88 -0.48 21.89 7.58
C GLU A 88 -0.80 20.39 7.70
N GLY A 89 -1.26 19.97 8.88
CA GLY A 89 -1.67 18.60 9.13
C GLY A 89 -0.53 17.59 9.22
N ARG A 90 0.74 18.03 9.25
CA ARG A 90 1.90 17.14 9.34
C ARG A 90 1.75 16.13 10.46
N GLY A 91 1.73 14.85 10.09
CA GLY A 91 1.76 13.73 11.00
C GLY A 91 3.17 13.32 11.42
N ARG A 92 3.26 12.26 12.19
CA ARG A 92 4.53 11.59 12.50
C ARG A 92 5.11 10.95 11.25
N THR A 93 6.43 10.87 11.16
CA THR A 93 7.17 10.16 10.12
C THR A 93 8.14 9.15 10.72
N PHE A 94 8.50 8.13 9.94
CA PHE A 94 9.51 7.13 10.27
C PHE A 94 10.57 7.07 9.16
N PRO A 95 11.56 8.00 9.14
CA PRO A 95 12.51 8.12 8.03
C PRO A 95 13.32 6.84 7.73
N ASP A 96 13.62 6.05 8.76
CA ASP A 96 14.34 4.77 8.60
C ASP A 96 13.44 3.71 7.95
N ALA A 97 12.15 3.66 8.31
CA ALA A 97 11.18 2.80 7.65
C ALA A 97 10.99 3.20 6.18
N ASP A 98 10.88 4.52 5.91
CA ASP A 98 10.79 5.04 4.55
C ASP A 98 12.01 4.62 3.71
N ALA A 99 13.22 4.75 4.27
CA ALA A 99 14.44 4.35 3.58
C ALA A 99 14.44 2.85 3.23
N ALA A 100 14.07 2.01 4.17
CA ALA A 100 14.01 0.56 3.99
C ALA A 100 12.94 0.15 2.96
N GLN A 101 11.75 0.75 3.06
CA GLN A 101 10.66 0.46 2.13
C GLN A 101 10.90 1.02 0.72
N VAL A 102 11.56 2.18 0.56
CA VAL A 102 12.01 2.70 -0.75
C VAL A 102 12.95 1.71 -1.43
N ALA A 103 13.96 1.21 -0.69
CA ALA A 103 14.88 0.21 -1.23
C ALA A 103 14.14 -1.08 -1.66
N LEU A 104 13.18 -1.53 -0.86
CA LEU A 104 12.33 -2.68 -1.16
C LEU A 104 11.50 -2.47 -2.43
N VAL A 105 10.85 -1.32 -2.59
CA VAL A 105 10.04 -0.99 -3.78
C VAL A 105 10.89 -1.03 -5.04
N LEU A 106 12.05 -0.37 -5.01
CA LEU A 106 12.97 -0.35 -6.17
C LEU A 106 13.41 -1.76 -6.53
N GLU A 107 13.72 -2.61 -5.55
CA GLU A 107 14.09 -4.00 -5.78
C GLU A 107 12.92 -4.83 -6.31
N ALA A 108 11.71 -4.66 -5.76
CA ALA A 108 10.51 -5.35 -6.22
C ALA A 108 10.20 -5.01 -7.69
N VAL A 109 10.30 -3.74 -8.08
CA VAL A 109 10.13 -3.32 -9.48
C VAL A 109 11.21 -3.91 -10.38
N ARG A 110 12.49 -3.87 -9.95
CA ARG A 110 13.62 -4.43 -10.69
C ARG A 110 13.49 -5.93 -10.93
N THR A 111 13.08 -6.68 -9.92
CA THR A 111 12.91 -8.15 -9.98
C THR A 111 11.54 -8.57 -10.49
N ARG A 112 10.63 -7.60 -10.76
CA ARG A 112 9.23 -7.85 -11.13
C ARG A 112 8.50 -8.69 -10.08
N THR A 113 8.84 -8.50 -8.79
CA THR A 113 8.11 -9.13 -7.68
C THR A 113 6.75 -8.46 -7.56
N PRO A 114 5.63 -9.22 -7.58
CA PRO A 114 4.29 -8.68 -7.42
C PRO A 114 4.16 -7.85 -6.14
N LEU A 115 3.64 -6.61 -6.28
CA LEU A 115 3.53 -5.67 -5.17
C LEU A 115 2.11 -5.11 -5.08
N VAL A 116 1.56 -5.13 -3.87
CA VAL A 116 0.32 -4.42 -3.52
C VAL A 116 0.66 -3.30 -2.54
N GLY A 117 0.29 -2.05 -2.88
CA GLY A 117 0.44 -0.89 -2.00
C GLY A 117 -0.92 -0.41 -1.48
N LEU A 118 -1.09 -0.36 -0.16
CA LEU A 118 -2.33 0.04 0.50
C LEU A 118 -2.12 1.40 1.19
N CYS A 119 -2.94 2.39 0.88
CA CYS A 119 -2.94 3.74 1.45
C CYS A 119 -1.53 4.37 1.41
N ARG A 120 -0.85 4.49 2.55
CA ARG A 120 0.53 4.96 2.60
C ARG A 120 1.47 4.10 1.73
N GLY A 121 1.23 2.81 1.59
CA GLY A 121 2.01 1.94 0.70
C GLY A 121 1.97 2.41 -0.76
N MET A 122 0.82 2.89 -1.27
CA MET A 122 0.72 3.52 -2.58
C MET A 122 1.54 4.80 -2.67
N GLN A 123 1.47 5.66 -1.65
CA GLN A 123 2.22 6.93 -1.59
C GLN A 123 3.72 6.67 -1.60
N LEU A 124 4.18 5.70 -0.81
CA LEU A 124 5.59 5.34 -0.74
C LEU A 124 6.11 4.73 -2.05
N VAL A 125 5.32 3.89 -2.72
CA VAL A 125 5.64 3.40 -4.07
C VAL A 125 5.82 4.57 -5.04
N ASN A 126 4.91 5.55 -4.99
CA ASN A 126 5.03 6.75 -5.82
C ASN A 126 6.32 7.53 -5.55
N VAL A 127 6.64 7.78 -4.30
CA VAL A 127 7.85 8.51 -3.88
C VAL A 127 9.12 7.73 -4.25
N ALA A 128 9.15 6.42 -4.04
CA ALA A 128 10.27 5.56 -4.40
C ALA A 128 10.62 5.63 -5.89
N LEU A 129 9.62 5.84 -6.75
CA LEU A 129 9.78 5.97 -8.20
C LEU A 129 9.91 7.44 -8.66
N GLY A 130 10.17 8.36 -7.73
CA GLY A 130 10.46 9.78 -8.01
C GLY A 130 9.23 10.65 -8.21
N GLY A 131 8.05 10.20 -7.77
CA GLY A 131 6.85 11.02 -7.67
C GLY A 131 6.84 11.91 -6.44
N ASP A 132 5.82 12.77 -6.33
CA ASP A 132 5.60 13.64 -5.18
C ASP A 132 4.17 13.52 -4.63
N LEU A 133 3.91 14.14 -3.47
CA LEU A 133 2.66 14.05 -2.74
C LEU A 133 2.01 15.42 -2.54
N VAL A 134 0.68 15.45 -2.57
CA VAL A 134 -0.12 16.45 -1.89
C VAL A 134 0.02 16.20 -0.40
N GLN A 135 0.58 17.17 0.34
CA GLN A 135 0.95 16.98 1.75
C GLN A 135 -0.23 17.04 2.70
N HIS A 136 -1.30 17.73 2.31
CA HIS A 136 -2.54 17.79 3.08
C HIS A 136 -3.74 18.01 2.16
N LEU A 137 -4.77 17.22 2.35
CA LEU A 137 -6.08 17.36 1.76
C LEU A 137 -7.16 17.02 2.80
N THR A 138 -8.39 17.45 2.53
CA THR A 138 -9.55 17.20 3.40
C THR A 138 -10.57 16.32 2.68
N GLY A 139 -11.49 15.71 3.45
CA GLY A 139 -12.59 14.91 2.87
C GLY A 139 -12.34 13.41 2.80
N HIS A 140 -11.08 12.96 2.83
CA HIS A 140 -10.69 11.55 2.75
C HIS A 140 -10.36 10.92 4.11
N VAL A 141 -10.54 11.66 5.20
CA VAL A 141 -10.37 11.20 6.57
C VAL A 141 -11.31 11.97 7.50
N ARG A 142 -11.88 11.30 8.48
CA ARG A 142 -12.60 11.97 9.57
C ARG A 142 -11.62 12.31 10.68
N PRO A 143 -11.47 13.59 11.05
CA PRO A 143 -10.57 13.97 12.14
C PRO A 143 -11.06 13.46 13.49
N GLY A 144 -10.14 13.23 14.42
CA GLY A 144 -10.40 12.83 15.79
C GLY A 144 -9.98 11.40 16.12
N ASP A 145 -10.87 10.57 16.67
CA ASP A 145 -10.55 9.21 17.09
C ASP A 145 -10.13 8.32 15.90
N PRO A 146 -8.90 7.76 15.88
CA PRO A 146 -8.42 6.91 14.79
C PRO A 146 -9.34 5.73 14.46
N ARG A 147 -10.03 5.18 15.46
CA ARG A 147 -11.01 4.07 15.30
C ARG A 147 -12.25 4.46 14.51
N ARG A 148 -12.45 5.76 14.27
CA ARG A 148 -13.60 6.33 13.55
C ARG A 148 -13.17 7.23 12.40
N SER A 149 -11.91 7.14 12.00
CA SER A 149 -11.32 8.01 10.97
C SER A 149 -11.82 7.71 9.56
N MET A 150 -12.27 6.49 9.32
CA MET A 150 -12.69 6.03 8.00
C MET A 150 -13.92 6.78 7.47
N VAL A 151 -13.86 7.14 6.19
CA VAL A 151 -14.96 7.68 5.38
C VAL A 151 -15.19 6.84 4.14
N ASP A 152 -16.43 6.83 3.63
CA ASP A 152 -16.74 6.17 2.35
C ASP A 152 -16.82 7.24 1.26
N HIS A 153 -16.26 6.93 0.07
CA HIS A 153 -16.46 7.73 -1.14
C HIS A 153 -16.37 6.85 -2.40
N ASP A 154 -16.85 7.40 -3.51
CA ASP A 154 -16.77 6.75 -4.82
C ASP A 154 -15.36 6.91 -5.42
N VAL A 155 -14.94 5.91 -6.21
CA VAL A 155 -13.75 5.98 -7.07
C VAL A 155 -14.15 5.56 -8.47
N ALA A 156 -13.77 6.35 -9.48
CA ALA A 156 -13.86 5.96 -10.88
C ALA A 156 -12.53 5.35 -11.32
N LEU A 157 -12.55 4.07 -11.73
CA LEU A 157 -11.40 3.36 -12.27
C LEU A 157 -11.43 3.40 -13.80
N ASP A 158 -10.25 3.48 -14.41
CA ASP A 158 -10.07 3.28 -15.83
C ASP A 158 -10.54 1.86 -16.21
N PRO A 159 -11.55 1.70 -17.10
CA PRO A 159 -12.09 0.40 -17.44
C PRO A 159 -11.09 -0.55 -18.09
N ASP A 160 -10.02 -0.04 -18.68
CA ASP A 160 -8.95 -0.82 -19.30
C ASP A 160 -7.82 -1.13 -18.31
N SER A 161 -7.93 -0.73 -17.03
CA SER A 161 -6.93 -0.99 -16.01
C SER A 161 -6.96 -2.43 -15.49
N ASP A 162 -5.80 -2.90 -15.05
CA ASP A 162 -5.68 -4.18 -14.34
C ASP A 162 -6.44 -4.13 -13.02
N THR A 163 -6.43 -2.98 -12.34
CA THR A 163 -7.13 -2.78 -11.06
C THR A 163 -8.65 -2.95 -11.24
N ALA A 164 -9.25 -2.35 -12.27
CA ALA A 164 -10.69 -2.53 -12.54
C ALA A 164 -11.01 -4.00 -12.86
N ARG A 165 -10.17 -4.67 -13.64
CA ARG A 165 -10.32 -6.09 -13.97
C ARG A 165 -10.19 -6.97 -12.73
N VAL A 166 -9.22 -6.71 -11.87
CA VAL A 166 -8.97 -7.45 -10.63
C VAL A 166 -10.13 -7.27 -9.65
N LEU A 167 -10.61 -6.03 -9.48
CA LEU A 167 -11.73 -5.73 -8.59
C LEU A 167 -13.11 -6.10 -9.17
N GLY A 168 -13.20 -6.33 -10.48
CA GLY A 168 -14.46 -6.66 -11.18
C GLY A 168 -15.46 -5.52 -11.25
N THR A 169 -15.00 -4.26 -11.10
CA THR A 169 -15.82 -3.05 -11.15
C THR A 169 -15.00 -1.85 -11.57
N THR A 170 -15.66 -0.86 -12.19
CA THR A 170 -15.07 0.44 -12.53
C THR A 170 -15.44 1.55 -11.54
N ASP A 171 -16.44 1.32 -10.69
CA ASP A 171 -17.02 2.33 -9.81
C ASP A 171 -17.20 1.79 -8.37
N PRO A 172 -16.11 1.41 -7.67
CA PRO A 172 -16.21 0.95 -6.30
C PRO A 172 -16.51 2.10 -5.33
N VAL A 173 -17.33 1.83 -4.31
CA VAL A 173 -17.38 2.64 -3.09
C VAL A 173 -16.29 2.12 -2.16
N VAL A 174 -15.35 2.99 -1.79
CA VAL A 174 -14.16 2.63 -1.05
C VAL A 174 -14.14 3.21 0.36
N ARG A 175 -13.32 2.64 1.21
CA ARG A 175 -13.15 3.02 2.61
C ARG A 175 -11.79 3.68 2.80
N SER A 176 -11.75 4.96 3.15
CA SER A 176 -10.54 5.79 3.16
C SER A 176 -10.26 6.45 4.51
N SER A 177 -8.97 6.58 4.81
CA SER A 177 -8.47 7.33 5.97
C SER A 177 -7.09 7.90 5.65
N HIS A 178 -7.04 8.95 4.82
CA HIS A 178 -5.78 9.60 4.45
C HIS A 178 -5.96 11.11 4.27
N HIS A 179 -4.92 11.88 4.57
CA HIS A 179 -4.86 13.31 4.30
C HIS A 179 -3.71 13.68 3.36
N GLN A 180 -2.90 12.70 2.96
CA GLN A 180 -1.91 12.83 1.89
C GLN A 180 -2.39 12.04 0.67
N ALA A 181 -1.96 12.47 -0.53
CA ALA A 181 -2.27 11.77 -1.78
C ALA A 181 -1.16 11.97 -2.81
N VAL A 182 -1.17 11.17 -3.87
CA VAL A 182 -0.26 11.34 -4.99
C VAL A 182 -0.57 12.62 -5.75
N ALA A 183 0.43 13.51 -5.90
CA ALA A 183 0.34 14.72 -6.72
C ALA A 183 0.84 14.43 -8.14
N ARG A 184 2.11 14.11 -8.30
CA ARG A 184 2.74 13.73 -9.56
C ARG A 184 3.17 12.27 -9.49
N PRO A 185 2.68 11.41 -10.42
CA PRO A 185 3.11 10.02 -10.49
C PRO A 185 4.62 9.90 -10.74
N GLY A 186 5.24 8.91 -10.11
CA GLY A 186 6.62 8.52 -10.34
C GLY A 186 6.84 7.85 -11.69
N THR A 187 8.09 7.60 -12.02
CA THR A 187 8.49 6.98 -13.31
C THR A 187 7.85 5.62 -13.49
N GLY A 188 7.20 5.42 -14.63
CA GLY A 188 6.52 4.16 -14.98
C GLY A 188 5.17 3.96 -14.28
N LEU A 189 4.71 4.89 -13.43
CA LEU A 189 3.40 4.82 -12.80
C LEU A 189 2.34 5.52 -13.63
N ARG A 190 1.15 4.93 -13.66
CA ARG A 190 -0.05 5.45 -14.28
C ARG A 190 -1.17 5.56 -13.22
N VAL A 191 -1.83 6.71 -13.17
CA VAL A 191 -3.05 6.87 -12.37
C VAL A 191 -4.20 6.19 -13.10
N VAL A 192 -4.81 5.21 -12.45
CA VAL A 192 -5.91 4.40 -13.02
C VAL A 192 -7.20 4.51 -12.23
N GLY A 193 -7.22 5.28 -11.15
CA GLY A 193 -8.41 5.55 -10.34
C GLY A 193 -8.39 6.95 -9.77
N ARG A 194 -9.57 7.59 -9.71
CA ARG A 194 -9.74 8.92 -9.12
C ARG A 194 -11.03 9.01 -8.31
N ALA A 195 -10.95 9.76 -7.21
CA ALA A 195 -12.12 10.22 -6.48
C ALA A 195 -12.84 11.36 -7.25
N PRO A 196 -14.08 11.72 -6.88
CA PRO A 196 -14.82 12.80 -7.54
C PRO A 196 -14.15 14.18 -7.50
N ASP A 197 -13.32 14.45 -6.52
CA ASP A 197 -12.52 15.68 -6.38
C ASP A 197 -11.24 15.68 -7.22
N GLY A 198 -10.96 14.58 -7.94
CA GLY A 198 -9.78 14.40 -8.78
C GLY A 198 -8.60 13.77 -8.09
N THR A 199 -8.67 13.49 -6.79
CA THR A 199 -7.60 12.81 -6.02
C THR A 199 -7.24 11.47 -6.67
N ALA A 200 -5.95 11.20 -6.83
CA ALA A 200 -5.47 9.92 -7.34
C ALA A 200 -5.68 8.82 -6.30
N GLU A 201 -6.45 7.81 -6.66
CA GLU A 201 -6.89 6.74 -5.77
C GLU A 201 -6.32 5.36 -6.13
N ALA A 202 -5.85 5.17 -7.37
CA ALA A 202 -5.21 3.93 -7.77
C ALA A 202 -4.06 4.19 -8.74
N LEU A 203 -2.97 3.45 -8.57
CA LEU A 203 -1.80 3.45 -9.45
C LEU A 203 -1.49 2.03 -9.91
N GLU A 204 -1.02 1.95 -11.15
CA GLU A 204 -0.40 0.76 -11.74
C GLU A 204 0.96 1.12 -12.31
N HIS A 205 1.83 0.12 -12.47
CA HIS A 205 3.10 0.30 -13.17
C HIS A 205 3.01 -0.27 -14.59
N GLU A 206 3.60 0.43 -15.56
CA GLU A 206 3.53 0.09 -17.00
C GLU A 206 4.08 -1.31 -17.32
N SER A 207 4.99 -1.84 -16.50
CA SER A 207 5.67 -3.12 -16.81
C SER A 207 5.81 -4.06 -15.61
N ALA A 208 5.86 -3.57 -14.37
CA ALA A 208 5.94 -4.42 -13.18
C ALA A 208 4.53 -4.81 -12.68
N PRO A 209 4.33 -6.01 -12.14
CA PRO A 209 3.04 -6.44 -11.58
C PRO A 209 2.78 -5.72 -10.25
N LEU A 210 2.18 -4.54 -10.33
CA LEU A 210 2.02 -3.62 -9.21
C LEU A 210 0.61 -3.04 -9.22
N TRP A 211 -0.09 -3.16 -8.08
CA TRP A 211 -1.42 -2.63 -7.83
C TRP A 211 -1.38 -1.80 -6.55
N CYS A 212 -1.59 -0.51 -6.67
CA CYS A 212 -1.64 0.38 -5.52
C CYS A 212 -2.99 1.06 -5.43
N VAL A 213 -3.56 1.06 -4.23
CA VAL A 213 -4.84 1.70 -3.92
C VAL A 213 -4.68 2.62 -2.71
N GLN A 214 -5.31 3.81 -2.75
CA GLN A 214 -5.19 4.80 -1.69
C GLN A 214 -6.14 4.52 -0.52
N TRP A 215 -7.15 3.69 -0.74
CA TRP A 215 -8.12 3.28 0.28
C TRP A 215 -7.68 2.02 1.04
N HIS A 216 -8.51 1.62 2.01
CA HIS A 216 -8.30 0.48 2.89
C HIS A 216 -9.27 -0.68 2.56
N PRO A 217 -8.96 -1.54 1.56
CA PRO A 217 -9.78 -2.72 1.29
C PRO A 217 -9.70 -3.76 2.41
N GLU A 218 -8.75 -3.60 3.33
CA GLU A 218 -8.57 -4.43 4.52
C GLU A 218 -9.40 -3.96 5.72
N ASP A 219 -10.05 -2.78 5.67
CA ASP A 219 -10.92 -2.32 6.76
C ASP A 219 -12.15 -3.22 6.93
N GLU A 220 -12.64 -3.39 8.16
CA GLU A 220 -13.81 -4.23 8.43
C GLU A 220 -15.10 -3.70 7.81
N GLY A 221 -15.18 -2.40 7.59
CA GLY A 221 -16.30 -1.75 6.91
C GLY A 221 -16.14 -1.72 5.39
N ALA A 222 -15.05 -2.24 4.83
CA ALA A 222 -14.84 -2.27 3.39
C ALA A 222 -15.91 -3.13 2.69
N ARG A 223 -16.34 -2.67 1.52
CA ARG A 223 -17.36 -3.37 0.72
C ARG A 223 -16.72 -4.38 -0.22
N GLY A 224 -17.32 -5.55 -0.31
CA GLY A 224 -16.87 -6.61 -1.22
C GLY A 224 -15.60 -7.33 -0.75
N ASP A 225 -14.90 -7.94 -1.68
CA ASP A 225 -13.70 -8.75 -1.44
C ASP A 225 -12.43 -8.16 -2.08
N GLY A 226 -12.36 -6.84 -2.19
CA GLY A 226 -11.28 -6.11 -2.87
C GLY A 226 -9.89 -6.49 -2.40
N LEU A 227 -9.65 -6.63 -1.09
CA LEU A 227 -8.37 -7.12 -0.58
C LEU A 227 -8.04 -8.51 -1.11
N ALA A 228 -9.00 -9.44 -1.02
CA ALA A 228 -8.78 -10.80 -1.50
C ALA A 228 -8.54 -10.85 -3.01
N ALA A 229 -9.18 -9.97 -3.79
CA ALA A 229 -8.97 -9.85 -5.23
C ALA A 229 -7.54 -9.38 -5.54
N LEU A 230 -7.05 -8.33 -4.89
CA LEU A 230 -5.68 -7.82 -5.04
C LEU A 230 -4.63 -8.89 -4.65
N LEU A 231 -4.85 -9.59 -3.53
CA LEU A 231 -3.93 -10.64 -3.09
C LEU A 231 -3.94 -11.86 -4.03
N ARG A 232 -5.09 -12.23 -4.61
CA ARG A 232 -5.17 -13.26 -5.66
C ARG A 232 -4.39 -12.82 -6.90
N ALA A 233 -4.54 -11.56 -7.34
CA ALA A 233 -3.79 -11.04 -8.48
C ALA A 233 -2.27 -11.10 -8.24
N ALA A 234 -1.81 -10.69 -7.05
CA ALA A 234 -0.40 -10.80 -6.66
C ALA A 234 0.07 -12.27 -6.68
N ARG A 235 -0.69 -13.19 -6.05
CA ARG A 235 -0.40 -14.64 -6.05
C ARG A 235 -0.31 -15.21 -7.48
N ASP A 236 -1.25 -14.86 -8.34
CA ASP A 236 -1.33 -15.44 -9.69
C ASP A 236 -0.21 -14.89 -10.59
N ALA A 237 0.23 -13.65 -10.35
CA ALA A 237 1.38 -13.06 -11.02
C ALA A 237 2.72 -13.76 -10.65
N THR A 238 2.82 -14.42 -9.48
CA THR A 238 4.02 -15.22 -9.13
C THR A 238 4.19 -16.44 -10.03
N ARG A 239 3.10 -16.93 -10.63
CA ARG A 239 3.05 -18.14 -11.48
C ARG A 239 3.22 -17.85 -12.97
N GLY A 240 3.46 -16.59 -13.37
CA GLY A 240 3.58 -16.18 -14.76
C GLY A 240 4.83 -16.75 -15.47
N PRO A 241 4.83 -16.81 -16.82
CA PRO A 241 5.91 -17.40 -17.60
C PRO A 241 7.16 -16.52 -17.53
N GLY A 242 8.07 -16.80 -16.61
CA GLY A 242 9.36 -16.08 -16.51
C GLY A 242 10.13 -16.22 -15.21
N ARG A 243 9.62 -16.91 -14.20
CA ARG A 243 10.36 -17.32 -12.99
C ARG A 243 10.57 -18.83 -13.00
N ALA A 244 11.53 -19.28 -13.80
CA ALA A 244 12.11 -20.62 -13.74
C ALA A 244 13.60 -20.48 -13.46
#